data_513b65c81b06fcbd1795c4b0638e5a39
#
_entry.id   513b65c81b06fcbd1795c4b0638e5a39
#
_cell.length_a   1.000
_cell.length_b   1.000
_cell.length_c   1.000
_cell.angle_alpha   90.00
_cell.angle_beta   90.00
_cell.angle_gamma   90.00
#
_symmetry.space_group_name_H-M   'P 1'
#
loop_
_entity.id
_entity.type
_entity.pdbx_description
1 polymer ?
#
loop_
_entity_poly.entity_id
_entity_poly.type
_entity_poly.pdbx_seq_one_letter_code
_entity_poly.pdbx_strand_id
1 'polypeptide(L)'
;EWFLEAKKAAKSEYSNRYIFTKSVWDAPPQYRMMCGLCERDGNYMVNYFSSQPALNYGFHEITHPEWQLPCDHPDCLATAEAMKDVMRFWLDKGADGFRVDMADSLVKNDDDKIATAKIWRGVRDMLDTEYPNAAMVAEWCNPERAINNAGFHMDFYLDHYGNGYSRLFRYGEFGDQAVFNPNGKGDIKAFADEYLPNYEKTKDNGYISFMTNNHDMPRVTAYLDKEAIKLVNAFIFTMPGVPFLYYGDEIGMRYQKGIVSKEGGYSRTGSRTPMQWNSGKNLGFSTSDEPYLAVDKSADAPTVENQKDDPDSIYKVVTDIIALRHKYDDLKGNGELEFMYEEGKIPFAYKRGNLVMYFNPLGESAVMNAKYTGKT
;
A
#
# COMPACT_ATOMS: atom_id res chain seq x y z
N GLU A 1 25.38 3.90 -10.68
CA GLU A 1 26.53 3.37 -11.41
C GLU A 1 26.11 2.44 -12.54
N TRP A 2 25.35 1.35 -12.30
CA TRP A 2 24.89 0.41 -13.33
C TRP A 2 24.29 1.07 -14.57
N PHE A 3 23.39 2.04 -14.38
CA PHE A 3 22.75 2.73 -15.48
C PHE A 3 23.71 3.60 -16.29
N LEU A 4 24.68 4.22 -15.64
CA LEU A 4 25.72 4.99 -16.33
C LEU A 4 26.60 4.10 -17.20
N GLU A 5 26.92 2.89 -16.74
CA GLU A 5 27.62 1.89 -17.56
C GLU A 5 26.74 1.37 -18.72
N ALA A 6 25.46 1.09 -18.44
CA ALA A 6 24.53 0.61 -19.48
C ALA A 6 24.30 1.61 -20.62
N LYS A 7 24.48 2.91 -20.38
CA LYS A 7 24.34 3.99 -21.38
C LYS A 7 25.52 4.12 -22.32
N LYS A 8 26.68 3.55 -22.02
CA LYS A 8 27.88 3.65 -22.84
C LYS A 8 27.74 2.92 -24.17
N ALA A 9 28.41 3.39 -25.21
CA ALA A 9 28.49 2.72 -26.49
C ALA A 9 29.22 1.37 -26.40
N ALA A 10 30.23 1.29 -25.55
CA ALA A 10 30.95 0.06 -25.26
C ALA A 10 30.08 -0.95 -24.51
N LYS A 11 30.07 -2.21 -24.98
CA LYS A 11 29.35 -3.29 -24.31
C LYS A 11 30.02 -3.66 -22.99
N SER A 12 29.19 -3.87 -21.95
CA SER A 12 29.58 -4.35 -20.62
C SER A 12 28.53 -5.31 -20.08
N GLU A 13 28.78 -5.93 -18.94
CA GLU A 13 27.80 -6.74 -18.21
C GLU A 13 26.52 -5.98 -17.84
N TYR A 14 26.58 -4.65 -17.83
CA TYR A 14 25.43 -3.78 -17.52
C TYR A 14 24.61 -3.39 -18.76
N SER A 15 25.09 -3.67 -19.97
CA SER A 15 24.46 -3.20 -21.21
C SER A 15 23.00 -3.63 -21.35
N ASN A 16 22.65 -4.83 -20.88
CA ASN A 16 21.30 -5.38 -20.90
C ASN A 16 20.63 -5.41 -19.51
N ARG A 17 21.27 -4.80 -18.48
CA ARG A 17 20.69 -4.64 -17.13
C ARG A 17 19.45 -3.75 -17.14
N TYR A 18 19.35 -2.89 -18.14
CA TYR A 18 18.22 -2.01 -18.38
C TYR A 18 17.65 -2.25 -19.78
N ILE A 19 16.39 -1.87 -19.99
CA ILE A 19 15.70 -2.09 -21.26
C ILE A 19 16.04 -0.94 -22.21
N PHE A 20 16.66 -1.26 -23.35
CA PHE A 20 16.97 -0.32 -24.44
C PHE A 20 16.42 -0.83 -25.76
N THR A 21 15.87 0.07 -26.58
CA THR A 21 15.57 -0.22 -27.98
C THR A 21 16.85 -0.25 -28.82
N LYS A 22 16.76 -0.73 -30.03
CA LYS A 22 17.92 -0.84 -30.95
C LYS A 22 18.32 0.49 -31.57
N SER A 23 17.36 1.40 -31.73
CA SER A 23 17.57 2.71 -32.36
C SER A 23 16.75 3.79 -31.68
N VAL A 24 17.21 5.05 -31.72
CA VAL A 24 16.46 6.21 -31.22
C VAL A 24 15.16 6.44 -32.01
N TRP A 25 15.02 5.89 -33.20
CA TRP A 25 13.80 5.94 -34.00
C TRP A 25 12.77 4.87 -33.60
N ASP A 26 13.17 3.92 -32.77
CA ASP A 26 12.32 2.86 -32.25
C ASP A 26 11.81 3.23 -30.86
N ALA A 27 10.63 3.86 -30.81
CA ALA A 27 9.98 4.30 -29.59
C ALA A 27 8.49 3.90 -29.62
N PRO A 28 8.19 2.60 -29.43
CA PRO A 28 6.81 2.10 -29.48
C PRO A 28 5.93 2.81 -28.45
N PRO A 29 4.73 3.32 -28.83
CA PRO A 29 3.92 4.19 -28.00
C PRO A 29 3.33 3.51 -26.74
N GLN A 30 3.29 2.19 -26.71
CA GLN A 30 2.84 1.42 -25.55
C GLN A 30 3.85 1.44 -24.39
N TYR A 31 5.10 1.82 -24.64
CA TYR A 31 6.15 1.89 -23.62
C TYR A 31 6.55 3.34 -23.36
N ARG A 32 6.92 3.63 -22.12
CA ARG A 32 7.50 4.95 -21.76
C ARG A 32 8.98 4.96 -22.09
N MET A 33 9.35 5.63 -23.18
CA MET A 33 10.72 5.68 -23.65
C MET A 33 11.32 7.07 -23.50
N MET A 34 12.62 7.10 -23.15
CA MET A 34 13.45 8.32 -23.12
C MET A 34 14.53 8.23 -24.18
N CYS A 35 14.63 9.23 -25.05
CA CYS A 35 15.57 9.25 -26.17
C CYS A 35 16.66 10.32 -26.03
N GLY A 36 17.77 10.11 -26.73
CA GLY A 36 18.83 11.10 -26.91
C GLY A 36 19.75 11.36 -25.72
N LEU A 37 19.67 10.54 -24.63
CA LEU A 37 20.46 10.73 -23.41
C LEU A 37 21.53 9.65 -23.19
N CYS A 38 21.94 8.92 -24.24
CA CYS A 38 22.89 7.82 -24.17
C CYS A 38 23.99 7.97 -25.22
N GLU A 39 25.18 7.41 -24.95
CA GLU A 39 26.25 7.27 -25.98
C GLU A 39 25.92 6.16 -26.98
N ARG A 40 25.24 5.09 -26.51
CA ARG A 40 24.73 4.02 -27.37
C ARG A 40 23.48 4.48 -28.12
N ASP A 41 23.25 3.93 -29.32
CA ASP A 41 21.99 4.11 -30.03
C ASP A 41 20.85 3.42 -29.29
N GLY A 42 19.63 3.96 -29.39
CA GLY A 42 18.44 3.44 -28.73
C GLY A 42 17.84 4.38 -27.67
N ASN A 43 16.61 4.06 -27.33
CA ASN A 43 15.89 4.70 -26.23
C ASN A 43 15.92 3.77 -25.02
N TYR A 44 15.92 4.32 -23.80
CA TYR A 44 15.75 3.48 -22.62
C TYR A 44 14.32 3.60 -22.08
N MET A 45 13.82 2.47 -21.58
CA MET A 45 12.52 2.42 -20.94
C MET A 45 12.58 3.00 -19.52
N VAL A 46 11.54 3.71 -19.13
CA VAL A 46 11.37 4.22 -17.76
C VAL A 46 10.09 3.69 -17.14
N ASN A 47 10.07 3.60 -15.82
CA ASN A 47 8.85 3.24 -15.08
C ASN A 47 7.90 4.45 -15.00
N TYR A 48 8.26 5.51 -14.27
CA TYR A 48 7.47 6.74 -14.15
C TYR A 48 8.23 7.98 -14.60
N PHE A 49 9.35 8.26 -13.96
CA PHE A 49 10.14 9.45 -14.19
C PHE A 49 11.39 9.13 -15.00
N SER A 50 11.94 10.13 -15.67
CA SER A 50 13.20 10.00 -16.42
C SER A 50 14.38 9.51 -15.56
N SER A 51 14.32 9.73 -14.26
CA SER A 51 15.28 9.24 -13.27
C SER A 51 15.08 7.78 -12.84
N GLN A 52 14.06 7.10 -13.36
CA GLN A 52 13.70 5.73 -13.01
C GLN A 52 13.81 4.79 -14.24
N PRO A 53 15.01 4.53 -14.74
CA PRO A 53 15.20 3.59 -15.85
C PRO A 53 14.77 2.19 -15.43
N ALA A 54 14.04 1.51 -16.31
CA ALA A 54 13.50 0.18 -16.03
C ALA A 54 14.58 -0.88 -16.07
N LEU A 55 14.76 -1.61 -14.96
CA LEU A 55 15.58 -2.82 -14.93
C LEU A 55 14.98 -3.88 -15.85
N ASN A 56 15.84 -4.65 -16.49
CA ASN A 56 15.44 -5.66 -17.46
C ASN A 56 15.28 -7.04 -16.83
N TYR A 57 14.07 -7.36 -16.45
CA TYR A 57 13.66 -8.71 -16.02
C TYR A 57 13.10 -9.54 -17.18
N GLY A 58 13.17 -8.99 -18.40
CA GLY A 58 12.67 -9.60 -19.62
C GLY A 58 11.23 -9.27 -19.95
N PHE A 59 10.79 -9.90 -21.03
CA PHE A 59 9.43 -9.82 -21.57
C PHE A 59 8.83 -11.23 -21.59
N HIS A 60 7.57 -11.35 -21.15
CA HIS A 60 6.85 -12.61 -21.21
C HIS A 60 6.47 -12.94 -22.66
N GLU A 61 5.84 -11.97 -23.33
CA GLU A 61 5.57 -12.04 -24.77
C GLU A 61 6.53 -11.14 -25.53
N ILE A 62 7.20 -11.70 -26.54
CA ILE A 62 8.15 -10.99 -27.40
C ILE A 62 7.41 -10.44 -28.62
N THR A 63 7.29 -9.13 -28.69
CA THR A 63 6.68 -8.41 -29.83
C THR A 63 7.71 -7.65 -30.66
N HIS A 64 8.91 -7.42 -30.11
CA HIS A 64 10.03 -6.74 -30.75
C HIS A 64 11.33 -7.54 -30.54
N PRO A 65 11.53 -8.65 -31.29
CA PRO A 65 12.66 -9.57 -31.07
C PRO A 65 14.04 -8.92 -31.29
N GLU A 66 14.10 -7.77 -31.94
CA GLU A 66 15.33 -7.03 -32.19
C GLU A 66 15.92 -6.37 -30.94
N TRP A 67 15.16 -6.18 -29.85
CA TRP A 67 15.63 -5.59 -28.59
C TRP A 67 14.97 -6.14 -27.32
N GLN A 68 13.85 -6.84 -27.41
CA GLN A 68 13.23 -7.49 -26.27
C GLN A 68 13.95 -8.81 -25.96
N LEU A 69 14.29 -9.02 -24.70
CA LEU A 69 14.86 -10.27 -24.20
C LEU A 69 13.79 -11.08 -23.48
N PRO A 70 13.71 -12.40 -23.69
CA PRO A 70 12.79 -13.25 -22.93
C PRO A 70 13.23 -13.35 -21.46
N CYS A 71 12.30 -13.69 -20.55
CA CYS A 71 12.54 -13.72 -19.11
C CYS A 71 13.63 -14.71 -18.68
N ASP A 72 13.89 -15.76 -19.46
CA ASP A 72 14.93 -16.77 -19.22
C ASP A 72 16.28 -16.42 -19.88
N HIS A 73 16.38 -15.24 -20.52
CA HIS A 73 17.66 -14.78 -21.05
C HIS A 73 18.69 -14.61 -19.90
N PRO A 74 19.95 -15.05 -20.08
CA PRO A 74 20.97 -14.97 -19.02
C PRO A 74 21.11 -13.58 -18.39
N ASP A 75 21.03 -12.50 -19.15
CA ASP A 75 21.15 -11.13 -18.64
C ASP A 75 19.94 -10.73 -17.78
N CYS A 76 18.73 -11.23 -18.08
CA CYS A 76 17.52 -10.99 -17.29
C CYS A 76 17.60 -11.77 -15.97
N LEU A 77 18.05 -13.01 -16.01
CA LEU A 77 18.30 -13.81 -14.80
C LEU A 77 19.39 -13.19 -13.93
N ALA A 78 20.47 -12.69 -14.52
CA ALA A 78 21.53 -11.97 -13.81
C ALA A 78 21.01 -10.67 -13.17
N THR A 79 20.04 -9.99 -13.79
CA THR A 79 19.36 -8.84 -13.18
C THR A 79 18.57 -9.25 -11.94
N ALA A 80 17.81 -10.33 -12.02
CA ALA A 80 17.03 -10.83 -10.89
C ALA A 80 17.94 -11.27 -9.73
N GLU A 81 19.05 -11.96 -10.02
CA GLU A 81 20.00 -12.36 -8.98
C GLU A 81 20.72 -11.18 -8.33
N ALA A 82 21.12 -10.18 -9.12
CA ALA A 82 21.72 -8.97 -8.57
C ALA A 82 20.77 -8.21 -7.62
N MET A 83 19.46 -8.25 -7.86
CA MET A 83 18.47 -7.66 -6.94
C MET A 83 18.29 -8.49 -5.67
N LYS A 84 18.41 -9.83 -5.74
CA LYS A 84 18.48 -10.64 -4.52
C LYS A 84 19.72 -10.29 -3.69
N ASP A 85 20.87 -10.04 -4.31
CA ASP A 85 22.08 -9.61 -3.60
C ASP A 85 21.90 -8.24 -2.93
N VAL A 86 21.15 -7.32 -3.56
CA VAL A 86 20.75 -6.06 -2.90
C VAL A 86 19.88 -6.32 -1.67
N MET A 87 18.95 -7.28 -1.75
CA MET A 87 18.12 -7.65 -0.60
C MET A 87 18.96 -8.30 0.51
N ARG A 88 19.86 -9.25 0.19
CA ARG A 88 20.81 -9.85 1.14
C ARG A 88 21.63 -8.78 1.86
N PHE A 89 22.16 -7.82 1.11
CA PHE A 89 22.95 -6.70 1.69
C PHE A 89 22.18 -5.95 2.77
N TRP A 90 20.90 -5.67 2.59
CA TRP A 90 20.11 -4.95 3.58
C TRP A 90 19.68 -5.85 4.75
N LEU A 91 19.36 -7.10 4.49
CA LEU A 91 19.04 -8.08 5.53
C LEU A 91 20.26 -8.34 6.44
N ASP A 92 21.45 -8.47 5.87
CA ASP A 92 22.70 -8.60 6.62
C ASP A 92 23.02 -7.37 7.49
N LYS A 93 22.48 -6.20 7.14
CA LYS A 93 22.56 -4.97 7.95
C LYS A 93 21.44 -4.84 8.99
N GLY A 94 20.57 -5.83 9.10
CA GLY A 94 19.52 -5.92 10.12
C GLY A 94 18.16 -5.39 9.69
N ALA A 95 17.87 -5.30 8.39
CA ALA A 95 16.49 -5.10 7.94
C ALA A 95 15.66 -6.37 8.22
N ASP A 96 14.39 -6.19 8.66
CA ASP A 96 13.48 -7.30 8.95
C ASP A 96 12.62 -7.70 7.74
N GLY A 97 12.83 -7.06 6.59
CA GLY A 97 12.10 -7.35 5.37
C GLY A 97 11.92 -6.15 4.45
N PHE A 98 10.98 -6.27 3.51
CA PHE A 98 10.81 -5.28 2.44
C PHE A 98 9.33 -4.98 2.17
N ARG A 99 9.03 -3.69 2.02
CA ARG A 99 7.89 -3.24 1.22
C ARG A 99 8.35 -3.12 -0.23
N VAL A 100 7.65 -3.79 -1.11
CA VAL A 100 8.02 -3.86 -2.52
C VAL A 100 7.10 -2.96 -3.33
N ASP A 101 7.70 -1.91 -3.88
CA ASP A 101 7.05 -0.95 -4.77
C ASP A 101 6.65 -1.60 -6.08
N MET A 102 5.41 -1.37 -6.53
CA MET A 102 4.90 -1.85 -7.82
C MET A 102 5.29 -3.30 -8.14
N ALA A 103 5.05 -4.20 -7.19
CA ALA A 103 5.51 -5.59 -7.25
C ALA A 103 5.04 -6.36 -8.49
N ASP A 104 3.93 -5.94 -9.10
CA ASP A 104 3.34 -6.55 -10.31
C ASP A 104 4.05 -6.20 -11.62
N SER A 105 5.01 -5.27 -11.61
CA SER A 105 5.51 -4.59 -12.83
C SER A 105 6.87 -5.03 -13.33
N LEU A 106 7.48 -6.09 -12.76
CA LEU A 106 8.87 -6.48 -13.10
C LEU A 106 9.02 -6.90 -14.56
N VAL A 107 8.33 -7.97 -14.95
CA VAL A 107 8.37 -8.48 -16.32
C VAL A 107 7.40 -7.69 -17.19
N LYS A 108 7.83 -7.38 -18.40
CA LYS A 108 7.00 -6.64 -19.35
C LYS A 108 6.19 -7.60 -20.23
N ASN A 109 5.07 -7.13 -20.79
CA ASN A 109 4.13 -7.94 -21.58
C ASN A 109 3.71 -9.24 -20.84
N ASP A 110 3.46 -9.13 -19.55
CA ASP A 110 3.09 -10.24 -18.63
C ASP A 110 1.73 -9.91 -17.99
N ASP A 111 0.66 -9.97 -18.75
CA ASP A 111 -0.68 -9.54 -18.32
C ASP A 111 -1.20 -10.40 -17.17
N ASP A 112 -0.96 -11.70 -17.22
CA ASP A 112 -1.36 -12.64 -16.18
C ASP A 112 -0.37 -12.70 -14.99
N LYS A 113 0.74 -11.96 -15.08
CA LYS A 113 1.78 -11.84 -14.04
C LYS A 113 2.47 -13.17 -13.69
N ILE A 114 2.47 -14.13 -14.61
CA ILE A 114 3.04 -15.46 -14.39
C ILE A 114 4.56 -15.39 -14.25
N ALA A 115 5.22 -14.68 -15.16
CA ALA A 115 6.67 -14.56 -15.14
C ALA A 115 7.15 -13.66 -13.98
N THR A 116 6.42 -12.58 -13.69
CA THR A 116 6.65 -11.73 -12.53
C THR A 116 6.53 -12.51 -11.22
N ALA A 117 5.47 -13.30 -11.08
CA ALA A 117 5.26 -14.14 -9.89
C ALA A 117 6.37 -15.18 -9.72
N LYS A 118 6.88 -15.76 -10.81
CA LYS A 118 8.01 -16.71 -10.77
C LYS A 118 9.28 -16.06 -10.21
N ILE A 119 9.58 -14.81 -10.59
CA ILE A 119 10.74 -14.08 -10.04
C ILE A 119 10.59 -13.91 -8.52
N TRP A 120 9.42 -13.43 -8.08
CA TRP A 120 9.15 -13.24 -6.65
C TRP A 120 9.16 -14.54 -5.86
N ARG A 121 8.66 -15.64 -6.45
CA ARG A 121 8.76 -16.95 -5.81
C ARG A 121 10.22 -17.33 -5.55
N GLY A 122 11.12 -17.09 -6.51
CA GLY A 122 12.55 -17.31 -6.30
C GLY A 122 13.18 -16.37 -5.24
N VAL A 123 12.63 -15.18 -5.03
CA VAL A 123 13.00 -14.31 -3.89
C VAL A 123 12.46 -14.89 -2.59
N ARG A 124 11.22 -15.37 -2.56
CA ARG A 124 10.64 -16.01 -1.38
C ARG A 124 11.43 -17.23 -0.95
N ASP A 125 11.83 -18.09 -1.89
CA ASP A 125 12.64 -19.27 -1.60
C ASP A 125 14.01 -18.91 -0.99
N MET A 126 14.63 -17.83 -1.46
CA MET A 126 15.83 -17.26 -0.85
C MET A 126 15.57 -16.81 0.60
N LEU A 127 14.49 -16.06 0.85
CA LEU A 127 14.16 -15.59 2.20
C LEU A 127 13.89 -16.76 3.14
N ASP A 128 13.08 -17.72 2.74
CA ASP A 128 12.74 -18.89 3.56
C ASP A 128 13.99 -19.71 3.94
N THR A 129 15.01 -19.71 3.06
CA THR A 129 16.24 -20.49 3.26
C THR A 129 17.30 -19.71 4.04
N GLU A 130 17.54 -18.45 3.68
CA GLU A 130 18.66 -17.66 4.18
C GLU A 130 18.24 -16.69 5.31
N TYR A 131 16.98 -16.21 5.30
CA TYR A 131 16.46 -15.19 6.22
C TYR A 131 15.03 -15.52 6.67
N PRO A 132 14.79 -16.65 7.36
CA PRO A 132 13.43 -17.16 7.65
C PRO A 132 12.56 -16.27 8.53
N ASN A 133 13.13 -15.23 9.14
CA ASN A 133 12.40 -14.24 9.93
C ASN A 133 12.07 -12.97 9.14
N ALA A 134 12.53 -12.86 7.89
CA ALA A 134 12.25 -11.69 7.07
C ALA A 134 10.88 -11.79 6.41
N ALA A 135 10.22 -10.64 6.23
CA ALA A 135 8.90 -10.57 5.61
C ALA A 135 8.89 -9.68 4.36
N MET A 136 8.00 -10.00 3.42
CA MET A 136 7.73 -9.14 2.26
C MET A 136 6.26 -8.73 2.24
N VAL A 137 6.02 -7.44 2.01
CA VAL A 137 4.69 -6.90 1.69
C VAL A 137 4.69 -6.32 0.28
N ALA A 138 3.74 -6.74 -0.54
CA ALA A 138 3.59 -6.27 -1.90
C ALA A 138 2.76 -4.99 -1.96
N GLU A 139 3.11 -4.09 -2.85
CA GLU A 139 2.20 -3.11 -3.40
C GLU A 139 1.68 -3.66 -4.74
N TRP A 140 0.64 -4.48 -4.68
CA TRP A 140 0.06 -5.16 -5.84
C TRP A 140 -1.46 -4.97 -5.93
N CYS A 141 -2.13 -4.98 -4.77
CA CYS A 141 -3.59 -4.90 -4.67
C CYS A 141 -4.31 -6.06 -5.41
N ASN A 142 -3.67 -7.23 -5.39
CA ASN A 142 -4.24 -8.48 -5.87
C ASN A 142 -3.73 -9.63 -4.99
N PRO A 143 -4.40 -9.89 -3.84
CA PRO A 143 -3.92 -10.83 -2.84
C PRO A 143 -3.68 -12.24 -3.38
N GLU A 144 -4.53 -12.74 -4.28
CA GLU A 144 -4.35 -14.06 -4.88
C GLU A 144 -3.03 -14.14 -5.68
N ARG A 145 -2.74 -13.16 -6.54
CA ARG A 145 -1.49 -13.14 -7.32
C ARG A 145 -0.28 -12.88 -6.44
N ALA A 146 -0.34 -11.93 -5.52
CA ALA A 146 0.78 -11.58 -4.66
C ALA A 146 1.12 -12.69 -3.66
N ILE A 147 0.13 -13.21 -2.93
CA ILE A 147 0.34 -14.17 -1.85
C ILE A 147 0.49 -15.58 -2.42
N ASN A 148 -0.52 -16.08 -3.15
CA ASN A 148 -0.55 -17.48 -3.59
C ASN A 148 0.43 -17.74 -4.74
N ASN A 149 0.51 -16.84 -5.71
CA ASN A 149 1.34 -17.07 -6.89
C ASN A 149 2.78 -16.59 -6.70
N ALA A 150 2.97 -15.38 -6.22
CA ALA A 150 4.29 -14.77 -6.07
C ALA A 150 4.98 -15.07 -4.74
N GLY A 151 4.25 -15.50 -3.70
CA GLY A 151 4.81 -15.91 -2.42
C GLY A 151 5.08 -14.77 -1.44
N PHE A 152 4.46 -13.61 -1.61
CA PHE A 152 4.52 -12.56 -0.61
C PHE A 152 3.85 -13.01 0.69
N HIS A 153 4.38 -12.53 1.82
CA HIS A 153 3.76 -12.76 3.13
C HIS A 153 2.50 -11.92 3.29
N MET A 154 2.48 -10.74 2.65
CA MET A 154 1.40 -9.77 2.74
C MET A 154 1.22 -9.06 1.40
N ASP A 155 -0.02 -8.62 1.14
CA ASP A 155 -0.34 -7.67 0.07
C ASP A 155 -1.14 -6.51 0.63
N PHE A 156 -0.83 -5.30 0.21
CA PHE A 156 -1.62 -4.13 0.53
C PHE A 156 -2.94 -4.15 -0.21
N TYR A 157 -4.04 -4.07 0.54
CA TYR A 157 -5.36 -3.84 -0.02
C TYR A 157 -5.58 -2.33 -0.06
N LEU A 158 -5.20 -1.73 -1.18
CA LEU A 158 -5.18 -0.28 -1.34
C LEU A 158 -6.58 0.23 -1.67
N ASP A 159 -6.90 1.40 -1.11
CA ASP A 159 -8.13 2.11 -1.36
C ASP A 159 -8.04 2.88 -2.69
N HIS A 160 -8.03 2.14 -3.79
CA HIS A 160 -8.12 2.71 -5.13
C HIS A 160 -9.58 2.94 -5.53
N TYR A 161 -9.81 4.04 -6.27
CA TYR A 161 -11.14 4.32 -6.80
C TYR A 161 -11.67 3.14 -7.62
N GLY A 162 -12.88 2.71 -7.31
CA GLY A 162 -13.57 1.63 -8.02
C GLY A 162 -13.44 0.23 -7.41
N ASN A 163 -12.53 0.01 -6.45
CA ASN A 163 -12.51 -1.25 -5.72
C ASN A 163 -13.45 -1.24 -4.51
N GLY A 164 -13.76 -2.43 -3.97
CA GLY A 164 -14.66 -2.58 -2.82
C GLY A 164 -14.12 -1.90 -1.55
N TYR A 165 -12.81 -1.79 -1.42
CA TYR A 165 -12.19 -1.14 -0.26
C TYR A 165 -12.41 0.37 -0.25
N SER A 166 -12.46 1.01 -1.41
CA SER A 166 -12.78 2.44 -1.53
C SER A 166 -14.18 2.79 -0.99
N ARG A 167 -15.10 1.80 -1.00
CA ARG A 167 -16.45 1.94 -0.43
C ARG A 167 -16.45 2.23 1.05
N LEU A 168 -15.41 1.85 1.77
CA LEU A 168 -15.33 2.09 3.22
C LEU A 168 -15.12 3.58 3.52
N PHE A 169 -14.27 4.30 2.75
CA PHE A 169 -13.76 5.61 3.16
C PHE A 169 -14.02 6.76 2.20
N ARG A 170 -14.04 6.52 0.89
CA ARG A 170 -13.91 7.61 -0.12
C ARG A 170 -14.95 7.56 -1.24
N TYR A 171 -15.84 6.60 -1.22
CA TYR A 171 -16.75 6.40 -2.34
C TYR A 171 -17.80 7.51 -2.45
N GLY A 172 -18.12 7.90 -3.70
CA GLY A 172 -19.03 8.99 -3.99
C GLY A 172 -18.34 10.36 -4.07
N GLU A 173 -19.14 11.40 -4.28
CA GLU A 173 -18.62 12.77 -4.29
C GLU A 173 -18.23 13.18 -2.87
N PHE A 174 -16.95 13.49 -2.68
CA PHE A 174 -16.39 13.81 -1.36
C PHE A 174 -16.67 12.76 -0.26
N GLY A 175 -16.75 11.47 -0.63
CA GLY A 175 -16.98 10.38 0.33
C GLY A 175 -18.42 10.25 0.84
N ASP A 176 -19.39 10.87 0.18
CA ASP A 176 -20.80 10.90 0.63
C ASP A 176 -21.50 9.55 0.58
N GLN A 177 -20.92 8.56 -0.12
CA GLN A 177 -21.40 7.19 -0.20
C GLN A 177 -20.46 6.18 0.49
N ALA A 178 -19.52 6.67 1.30
CA ALA A 178 -18.65 5.80 2.07
C ALA A 178 -19.42 5.14 3.23
N VAL A 179 -19.07 3.90 3.55
CA VAL A 179 -19.70 3.13 4.65
C VAL A 179 -19.56 3.84 5.99
N PHE A 180 -18.40 4.45 6.25
CA PHE A 180 -18.14 5.16 7.49
C PHE A 180 -18.61 6.63 7.49
N ASN A 181 -19.25 7.10 6.42
CA ASN A 181 -19.89 8.41 6.42
C ASN A 181 -21.21 8.36 7.22
N PRO A 182 -21.42 9.26 8.20
CA PRO A 182 -22.59 9.20 9.08
C PRO A 182 -23.95 9.44 8.40
N ASN A 183 -23.97 9.80 7.12
CA ASN A 183 -25.21 10.02 6.36
C ASN A 183 -25.97 8.73 5.99
N GLY A 184 -25.40 7.53 6.26
CA GLY A 184 -26.03 6.22 6.05
C GLY A 184 -26.21 5.76 4.60
N LYS A 185 -25.53 6.39 3.64
CA LYS A 185 -25.63 6.02 2.21
C LYS A 185 -24.66 4.91 1.79
N GLY A 186 -23.76 4.47 2.68
CA GLY A 186 -22.74 3.47 2.38
C GLY A 186 -23.31 2.07 2.22
N ASP A 187 -22.61 1.23 1.47
CA ASP A 187 -22.94 -0.17 1.23
C ASP A 187 -21.76 -1.07 1.62
N ILE A 188 -21.87 -1.71 2.80
CA ILE A 188 -20.86 -2.64 3.31
C ILE A 188 -20.80 -3.94 2.48
N LYS A 189 -21.91 -4.33 1.82
CA LYS A 189 -21.94 -5.53 0.98
C LYS A 189 -20.99 -5.42 -0.19
N ALA A 190 -20.89 -4.23 -0.81
CA ALA A 190 -19.97 -4.01 -1.93
C ALA A 190 -18.50 -4.22 -1.54
N PHE A 191 -18.11 -3.91 -0.29
CA PHE A 191 -16.79 -4.28 0.25
C PHE A 191 -16.69 -5.78 0.50
N ALA A 192 -17.68 -6.38 1.17
CA ALA A 192 -17.64 -7.77 1.57
C ALA A 192 -17.62 -8.72 0.36
N ASP A 193 -18.39 -8.45 -0.68
CA ASP A 193 -18.44 -9.25 -1.90
C ASP A 193 -17.09 -9.32 -2.65
N GLU A 194 -16.26 -8.30 -2.53
CA GLU A 194 -14.93 -8.29 -3.12
C GLU A 194 -13.88 -8.85 -2.15
N TYR A 195 -13.93 -8.46 -0.89
CA TYR A 195 -12.93 -8.83 0.10
C TYR A 195 -13.00 -10.31 0.49
N LEU A 196 -14.19 -10.84 0.79
CA LEU A 196 -14.34 -12.19 1.33
C LEU A 196 -13.79 -13.29 0.39
N PRO A 197 -14.02 -13.27 -0.94
CA PRO A 197 -13.42 -14.23 -1.84
C PRO A 197 -11.87 -14.17 -1.83
N ASN A 198 -11.28 -12.96 -1.75
CA ASN A 198 -9.84 -12.79 -1.64
C ASN A 198 -9.30 -13.33 -0.31
N TYR A 199 -10.00 -13.03 0.80
CA TYR A 199 -9.66 -13.54 2.13
C TYR A 199 -9.68 -15.08 2.16
N GLU A 200 -10.76 -15.72 1.69
CA GLU A 200 -10.88 -17.18 1.67
C GLU A 200 -9.79 -17.85 0.84
N LYS A 201 -9.37 -17.27 -0.27
CA LYS A 201 -8.30 -17.81 -1.11
C LYS A 201 -6.90 -17.69 -0.50
N THR A 202 -6.68 -16.73 0.40
CA THR A 202 -5.32 -16.36 0.83
C THR A 202 -5.05 -16.55 2.32
N LYS A 203 -6.08 -16.70 3.16
CA LYS A 203 -5.98 -16.73 4.62
C LYS A 203 -5.01 -17.78 5.19
N ASP A 204 -4.77 -18.86 4.48
CA ASP A 204 -3.86 -19.94 4.91
C ASP A 204 -2.41 -19.72 4.43
N ASN A 205 -2.18 -18.77 3.52
CA ASN A 205 -0.87 -18.57 2.87
C ASN A 205 -0.23 -17.22 3.19
N GLY A 206 -1.01 -16.25 3.64
CA GLY A 206 -0.52 -14.90 3.97
C GLY A 206 -1.62 -13.95 4.41
N TYR A 207 -1.30 -12.66 4.41
CA TYR A 207 -2.17 -11.65 5.00
C TYR A 207 -2.56 -10.56 4.01
N ILE A 208 -3.84 -10.21 4.00
CA ILE A 208 -4.32 -8.98 3.39
C ILE A 208 -4.06 -7.85 4.38
N SER A 209 -3.39 -6.79 3.94
CA SER A 209 -2.98 -5.69 4.82
C SER A 209 -3.80 -4.43 4.52
N PHE A 210 -4.53 -3.97 5.51
CA PHE A 210 -5.33 -2.75 5.44
C PHE A 210 -4.55 -1.52 5.87
N MET A 211 -4.89 -0.37 5.27
CA MET A 211 -4.43 0.95 5.67
C MET A 211 -5.50 2.00 5.34
N THR A 212 -5.62 3.05 6.14
CA THR A 212 -6.54 4.17 5.86
C THR A 212 -6.08 4.99 4.68
N ASN A 213 -4.79 5.21 4.57
CA ASN A 213 -4.11 5.91 3.50
C ASN A 213 -2.60 5.64 3.52
N ASN A 214 -1.91 6.22 2.55
CA ASN A 214 -0.46 6.19 2.45
C ASN A 214 0.06 7.51 1.86
N HIS A 215 1.33 7.51 1.48
CA HIS A 215 1.98 8.67 0.87
C HIS A 215 1.49 9.01 -0.55
N ASP A 216 0.68 8.16 -1.17
CA ASP A 216 0.18 8.32 -2.55
C ASP A 216 -1.32 8.67 -2.64
N MET A 217 -2.02 8.69 -1.52
CA MET A 217 -3.44 9.01 -1.44
C MET A 217 -3.72 10.17 -0.48
N PRO A 218 -4.79 10.96 -0.71
CA PRO A 218 -5.27 11.91 0.29
C PRO A 218 -5.63 11.20 1.59
N ARG A 219 -5.30 11.82 2.73
CA ARG A 219 -5.68 11.28 4.04
C ARG A 219 -7.20 11.18 4.16
N VAL A 220 -7.70 10.16 4.88
CA VAL A 220 -9.16 9.97 5.10
C VAL A 220 -9.83 11.17 5.77
N THR A 221 -9.08 12.00 6.48
CA THR A 221 -9.53 13.28 7.03
C THR A 221 -9.99 14.30 5.99
N ALA A 222 -9.74 14.05 4.70
CA ALA A 222 -10.32 14.84 3.61
C ALA A 222 -11.80 14.52 3.36
N TYR A 223 -12.30 13.39 3.87
CA TYR A 223 -13.60 12.80 3.56
C TYR A 223 -14.45 12.51 4.79
N LEU A 224 -13.83 12.17 5.92
CA LEU A 224 -14.48 11.72 7.14
C LEU A 224 -14.12 12.62 8.33
N ASP A 225 -15.07 12.76 9.25
CA ASP A 225 -14.88 13.50 10.50
C ASP A 225 -14.16 12.67 11.59
N LYS A 226 -13.90 13.28 12.73
CA LYS A 226 -13.19 12.68 13.87
C LYS A 226 -13.83 11.37 14.32
N GLU A 227 -15.15 11.34 14.45
CA GLU A 227 -15.86 10.17 14.98
C GLU A 227 -15.84 9.01 13.99
N ALA A 228 -16.04 9.29 12.73
CA ALA A 228 -15.90 8.29 11.66
C ALA A 228 -14.48 7.71 11.59
N ILE A 229 -13.44 8.54 11.77
CA ILE A 229 -12.03 8.09 11.75
C ILE A 229 -11.73 7.15 12.94
N LYS A 230 -12.33 7.36 14.12
CA LYS A 230 -12.23 6.43 15.24
C LYS A 230 -12.78 5.06 14.87
N LEU A 231 -13.96 5.00 14.22
CA LEU A 231 -14.58 3.76 13.76
C LEU A 231 -13.76 3.07 12.66
N VAL A 232 -13.22 3.85 11.74
CA VAL A 232 -12.32 3.34 10.68
C VAL A 232 -11.09 2.65 11.27
N ASN A 233 -10.43 3.27 12.24
CA ASN A 233 -9.30 2.63 12.93
C ASN A 233 -9.74 1.37 13.68
N ALA A 234 -10.87 1.42 14.39
CA ALA A 234 -11.41 0.24 15.06
C ALA A 234 -11.67 -0.90 14.08
N PHE A 235 -12.22 -0.62 12.90
CA PHE A 235 -12.43 -1.61 11.84
C PHE A 235 -11.10 -2.22 11.37
N ILE A 236 -10.16 -1.38 10.92
CA ILE A 236 -8.88 -1.86 10.35
C ILE A 236 -8.12 -2.73 11.36
N PHE A 237 -8.05 -2.31 12.62
CA PHE A 237 -7.29 -3.04 13.64
C PHE A 237 -8.02 -4.28 14.19
N THR A 238 -9.30 -4.47 13.90
CA THR A 238 -10.06 -5.66 14.31
C THR A 238 -10.30 -6.65 13.17
N MET A 239 -10.05 -6.26 11.92
CA MET A 239 -10.09 -7.17 10.76
C MET A 239 -8.90 -8.15 10.78
N PRO A 240 -8.99 -9.31 10.09
CA PRO A 240 -7.86 -10.20 9.84
C PRO A 240 -6.74 -9.49 9.07
N GLY A 241 -5.55 -10.09 9.08
CA GLY A 241 -4.38 -9.57 8.37
C GLY A 241 -3.52 -8.66 9.24
N VAL A 242 -2.65 -7.88 8.62
CA VAL A 242 -1.72 -6.97 9.30
C VAL A 242 -2.11 -5.53 8.98
N PRO A 243 -2.65 -4.76 9.94
CA PRO A 243 -2.96 -3.36 9.73
C PRO A 243 -1.70 -2.52 9.63
N PHE A 244 -1.68 -1.57 8.70
CA PHE A 244 -0.63 -0.57 8.55
C PHE A 244 -1.17 0.81 8.92
N LEU A 245 -0.51 1.46 9.85
CA LEU A 245 -0.85 2.81 10.28
C LEU A 245 0.09 3.79 9.59
N TYR A 246 -0.46 4.66 8.75
CA TYR A 246 0.32 5.74 8.16
C TYR A 246 0.54 6.82 9.21
N TYR A 247 1.77 7.32 9.36
CA TYR A 247 2.10 8.29 10.40
C TYR A 247 1.13 9.49 10.39
N GLY A 248 0.68 9.87 11.59
CA GLY A 248 -0.26 10.95 11.81
C GLY A 248 -1.74 10.55 11.70
N ASP A 249 -2.06 9.33 11.22
CA ASP A 249 -3.44 8.84 11.24
C ASP A 249 -3.92 8.57 12.66
N GLU A 250 -3.00 8.19 13.55
CA GLU A 250 -3.23 7.99 14.98
C GLU A 250 -3.68 9.25 15.72
N ILE A 251 -3.44 10.41 15.14
CA ILE A 251 -3.90 11.71 15.66
C ILE A 251 -4.88 12.43 14.70
N GLY A 252 -5.26 11.78 13.61
CA GLY A 252 -6.14 12.37 12.60
C GLY A 252 -5.54 13.57 11.90
N MET A 253 -4.25 13.52 11.53
CA MET A 253 -3.62 14.59 10.74
C MET A 253 -4.42 14.91 9.50
N ARG A 254 -4.62 16.20 9.23
CA ARG A 254 -5.43 16.68 8.12
C ARG A 254 -4.68 16.61 6.79
N TYR A 255 -5.40 16.24 5.75
CA TYR A 255 -4.92 16.40 4.38
C TYR A 255 -4.82 17.90 4.03
N GLN A 256 -3.63 18.35 3.66
CA GLN A 256 -3.38 19.76 3.33
C GLN A 256 -3.58 20.00 1.83
N LYS A 257 -4.68 20.71 1.49
CA LYS A 257 -4.98 21.10 0.09
C LYS A 257 -4.11 22.27 -0.36
N GLY A 258 -3.77 22.30 -1.66
CA GLY A 258 -3.13 23.44 -2.29
C GLY A 258 -1.65 23.65 -1.95
N ILE A 259 -1.00 22.67 -1.31
CA ILE A 259 0.45 22.71 -1.12
C ILE A 259 1.13 22.62 -2.49
N VAL A 260 2.18 23.43 -2.68
CA VAL A 260 3.01 23.40 -3.88
C VAL A 260 3.61 22.01 -4.04
N SER A 261 3.37 21.40 -5.21
CA SER A 261 3.92 20.09 -5.52
C SER A 261 5.44 20.11 -5.48
N LYS A 262 6.03 19.14 -4.78
CA LYS A 262 7.47 18.89 -4.77
C LYS A 262 7.75 17.49 -5.28
N GLU A 263 8.84 17.33 -6.03
CA GLU A 263 9.31 16.02 -6.55
C GLU A 263 8.20 15.22 -7.27
N GLY A 264 7.34 15.90 -8.03
CA GLY A 264 6.24 15.24 -8.74
C GLY A 264 5.15 14.69 -7.82
N GLY A 265 5.04 15.18 -6.59
CA GLY A 265 4.03 14.72 -5.62
C GLY A 265 2.60 15.08 -6.00
N TYR A 266 2.38 16.20 -6.70
CA TYR A 266 1.04 16.71 -7.05
C TYR A 266 0.10 16.73 -5.83
N SER A 267 -1.10 16.18 -5.94
CA SER A 267 -2.06 16.06 -4.83
C SER A 267 -1.53 15.22 -3.65
N ARG A 268 -0.61 14.29 -3.89
CA ARG A 268 0.02 13.46 -2.85
C ARG A 268 0.83 14.28 -1.85
N THR A 269 1.35 15.45 -2.25
CA THR A 269 2.13 16.34 -1.37
C THR A 269 1.37 16.69 -0.10
N GLY A 270 0.04 16.86 -0.18
CA GLY A 270 -0.80 17.18 0.98
C GLY A 270 -0.92 16.07 2.04
N SER A 271 -0.56 14.83 1.69
CA SER A 271 -0.52 13.69 2.63
C SER A 271 0.86 13.48 3.26
N ARG A 272 1.91 14.14 2.73
CA ARG A 272 3.31 13.96 3.12
C ARG A 272 3.83 15.05 4.06
N THR A 273 2.91 15.83 4.66
CA THR A 273 3.26 16.92 5.58
C THR A 273 3.94 16.40 6.84
N PRO A 274 4.79 17.23 7.48
CA PRO A 274 5.50 16.81 8.69
C PRO A 274 4.61 16.32 9.81
N MET A 275 5.07 15.32 10.60
CA MET A 275 4.38 14.86 11.80
C MET A 275 4.18 16.00 12.80
N GLN A 276 3.06 15.97 13.50
CA GLN A 276 2.62 17.03 14.43
C GLN A 276 2.73 16.54 15.88
N TRP A 277 3.80 16.97 16.57
CA TRP A 277 4.14 16.48 17.91
C TRP A 277 3.55 17.33 19.03
N ASN A 278 3.68 18.66 18.93
CA ASN A 278 3.30 19.61 19.98
C ASN A 278 3.01 21.00 19.40
N SER A 279 2.68 21.95 20.29
CA SER A 279 2.38 23.35 19.93
C SER A 279 3.62 24.22 19.61
N GLY A 280 4.83 23.68 19.64
CA GLY A 280 6.07 24.39 19.34
C GLY A 280 6.27 24.75 17.87
N LYS A 281 7.43 25.34 17.55
CA LYS A 281 7.81 25.72 16.17
C LYS A 281 7.65 24.51 15.24
N ASN A 282 7.02 24.73 14.08
CA ASN A 282 6.70 23.72 13.08
C ASN A 282 5.99 22.48 13.68
N LEU A 283 5.12 22.70 14.66
CA LEU A 283 4.41 21.65 15.39
C LEU A 283 5.37 20.62 16.04
N GLY A 284 6.55 21.08 16.48
CA GLY A 284 7.56 20.24 17.11
C GLY A 284 8.36 19.34 16.15
N PHE A 285 8.12 19.43 14.86
CA PHE A 285 8.83 18.61 13.88
C PHE A 285 10.27 19.07 13.61
N SER A 286 10.48 20.39 13.51
CA SER A 286 11.76 20.97 13.11
C SER A 286 11.97 22.34 13.72
N THR A 287 13.22 22.69 14.01
CA THR A 287 13.65 24.04 14.41
C THR A 287 13.96 24.94 13.22
N SER A 288 13.93 24.44 11.99
CA SER A 288 14.13 25.23 10.76
C SER A 288 13.12 26.37 10.64
N ASP A 289 13.49 27.45 10.00
CA ASP A 289 12.56 28.56 9.69
C ASP A 289 11.57 28.14 8.63
N GLU A 290 12.00 27.36 7.63
CA GLU A 290 11.15 26.80 6.60
C GLU A 290 11.38 25.29 6.51
N PRO A 291 10.44 24.44 6.96
CA PRO A 291 10.50 23.01 6.73
C PRO A 291 10.27 22.71 5.23
N TYR A 292 10.76 21.55 4.78
CA TYR A 292 10.66 21.13 3.37
C TYR A 292 9.22 21.13 2.84
N LEU A 293 8.26 20.67 3.63
CA LEU A 293 6.82 20.81 3.40
C LEU A 293 6.20 21.62 4.53
N ALA A 294 5.16 22.40 4.20
CA ALA A 294 4.43 23.20 5.17
C ALA A 294 3.72 22.31 6.20
N VAL A 295 3.67 22.80 7.44
CA VAL A 295 2.86 22.22 8.52
C VAL A 295 1.44 22.74 8.46
N ASP A 296 0.49 22.07 9.14
CA ASP A 296 -0.87 22.58 9.38
C ASP A 296 -0.80 23.86 10.21
N LYS A 297 -1.31 24.97 9.68
CA LYS A 297 -1.31 26.30 10.33
C LYS A 297 -2.60 26.60 11.09
N SER A 298 -3.54 25.66 11.15
CA SER A 298 -4.79 25.85 11.87
C SER A 298 -4.53 25.94 13.37
N ALA A 299 -5.30 26.78 14.05
CA ALA A 299 -5.20 26.94 15.51
C ALA A 299 -5.53 25.64 16.29
N ASP A 300 -6.30 24.76 15.68
CA ASP A 300 -6.73 23.47 16.19
C ASP A 300 -6.04 22.28 15.50
N ALA A 301 -4.83 22.50 15.00
CA ALA A 301 -4.03 21.42 14.38
C ALA A 301 -3.88 20.25 15.36
N PRO A 302 -4.20 19.00 14.93
CA PRO A 302 -4.05 17.85 15.79
C PRO A 302 -2.58 17.57 16.09
N THR A 303 -2.25 17.34 17.36
CA THR A 303 -0.89 17.00 17.79
C THR A 303 -0.91 15.82 18.76
N VAL A 304 0.21 15.12 18.89
CA VAL A 304 0.35 14.07 19.92
C VAL A 304 0.15 14.68 21.31
N GLU A 305 0.70 15.87 21.58
CA GLU A 305 0.62 16.56 22.87
C GLU A 305 -0.83 16.82 23.32
N ASN A 306 -1.70 17.28 22.41
CA ASN A 306 -3.08 17.60 22.76
C ASN A 306 -4.01 16.40 22.78
N GLN A 307 -3.56 15.21 22.34
CA GLN A 307 -4.41 14.01 22.28
C GLN A 307 -4.02 12.89 23.23
N LYS A 308 -2.76 12.81 23.64
CA LYS A 308 -2.26 11.68 24.45
C LYS A 308 -3.00 11.50 25.79
N ASP A 309 -3.47 12.58 26.39
CA ASP A 309 -4.16 12.59 27.66
C ASP A 309 -5.69 12.86 27.52
N ASP A 310 -6.18 13.04 26.30
CA ASP A 310 -7.61 13.23 26.00
C ASP A 310 -8.29 11.86 25.81
N PRO A 311 -9.19 11.45 26.70
CA PRO A 311 -9.88 10.15 26.61
C PRO A 311 -10.78 10.02 25.38
N ASP A 312 -11.17 11.14 24.74
CA ASP A 312 -12.00 11.18 23.54
C ASP A 312 -11.18 11.41 22.25
N SER A 313 -9.87 11.28 22.31
CA SER A 313 -9.00 11.49 21.16
C SER A 313 -8.96 10.28 20.22
N ILE A 314 -8.58 10.53 18.96
CA ILE A 314 -8.26 9.47 17.98
C ILE A 314 -7.07 8.66 18.51
N TYR A 315 -6.04 9.33 19.05
CA TYR A 315 -4.86 8.71 19.63
C TYR A 315 -5.22 7.67 20.70
N LYS A 316 -6.14 8.03 21.60
CA LYS A 316 -6.59 7.12 22.66
C LYS A 316 -7.31 5.90 22.11
N VAL A 317 -8.20 6.08 21.15
CA VAL A 317 -8.91 4.97 20.48
C VAL A 317 -7.93 4.04 19.77
N VAL A 318 -6.98 4.57 19.02
CA VAL A 318 -5.95 3.76 18.32
C VAL A 318 -5.12 2.97 19.34
N THR A 319 -4.68 3.60 20.42
CA THR A 319 -3.91 2.94 21.47
C THR A 319 -4.70 1.80 22.13
N ASP A 320 -5.97 2.05 22.45
CA ASP A 320 -6.84 1.05 23.09
C ASP A 320 -7.14 -0.13 22.16
N ILE A 321 -7.39 0.12 20.89
CA ILE A 321 -7.64 -0.94 19.91
C ILE A 321 -6.39 -1.78 19.66
N ILE A 322 -5.21 -1.18 19.62
CA ILE A 322 -3.94 -1.93 19.53
C ILE A 322 -3.78 -2.82 20.78
N ALA A 323 -4.02 -2.29 21.97
CA ALA A 323 -3.97 -3.07 23.20
C ALA A 323 -5.00 -4.22 23.18
N LEU A 324 -6.23 -3.96 22.70
CA LEU A 324 -7.27 -4.96 22.54
C LEU A 324 -6.85 -6.08 21.58
N ARG A 325 -6.27 -5.71 20.43
CA ARG A 325 -5.75 -6.66 19.43
C ARG A 325 -4.66 -7.57 20.00
N HIS A 326 -3.78 -7.02 20.84
CA HIS A 326 -2.74 -7.82 21.52
C HIS A 326 -3.32 -8.72 22.62
N LYS A 327 -4.39 -8.29 23.28
CA LYS A 327 -5.02 -9.01 24.38
C LYS A 327 -5.78 -10.26 23.93
N TYR A 328 -6.42 -10.23 22.77
CA TYR A 328 -7.28 -11.31 22.28
C TYR A 328 -6.69 -11.99 21.04
N ASP A 329 -6.44 -13.29 21.16
CA ASP A 329 -5.93 -14.10 20.04
C ASP A 329 -6.89 -14.11 18.85
N ASP A 330 -8.19 -14.06 19.10
CA ASP A 330 -9.23 -13.97 18.08
C ASP A 330 -9.07 -12.75 17.14
N LEU A 331 -8.41 -11.68 17.59
CA LEU A 331 -8.14 -10.47 16.79
C LEU A 331 -6.80 -10.49 16.05
N LYS A 332 -5.99 -11.54 16.21
CA LYS A 332 -4.73 -11.66 15.47
C LYS A 332 -4.96 -11.80 13.96
N GLY A 333 -3.90 -11.66 13.18
CA GLY A 333 -3.96 -11.64 11.72
C GLY A 333 -4.63 -12.87 11.10
N ASN A 334 -4.47 -14.03 11.69
CA ASN A 334 -5.00 -15.33 11.25
C ASN A 334 -6.29 -15.77 11.97
N GLY A 335 -6.90 -14.92 12.79
CA GLY A 335 -8.17 -15.22 13.46
C GLY A 335 -9.32 -15.33 12.45
N GLU A 336 -10.28 -16.22 12.75
CA GLU A 336 -11.45 -16.43 11.90
C GLU A 336 -12.28 -15.15 11.67
N LEU A 337 -12.97 -15.09 10.55
CA LEU A 337 -13.86 -13.99 10.19
C LEU A 337 -15.19 -14.54 9.67
N GLU A 338 -16.29 -14.03 10.23
CA GLU A 338 -17.64 -14.26 9.73
C GLU A 338 -18.38 -12.92 9.67
N PHE A 339 -18.67 -12.44 8.46
CA PHE A 339 -19.43 -11.21 8.27
C PHE A 339 -20.91 -11.41 8.58
N MET A 340 -21.49 -10.47 9.38
CA MET A 340 -22.89 -10.45 9.77
C MET A 340 -23.49 -9.14 9.26
N TYR A 341 -24.16 -9.16 8.11
CA TYR A 341 -24.82 -7.98 7.53
C TYR A 341 -26.12 -8.34 6.84
N GLU A 342 -27.06 -7.42 6.83
CA GLU A 342 -28.32 -7.57 6.10
C GLU A 342 -28.26 -6.73 4.81
N GLU A 343 -28.03 -7.39 3.65
CA GLU A 343 -28.15 -6.79 2.31
C GLU A 343 -27.55 -5.38 2.16
N GLY A 344 -26.33 -5.18 2.65
CA GLY A 344 -25.60 -3.93 2.51
C GLY A 344 -25.98 -2.81 3.49
N LYS A 345 -26.88 -3.04 4.41
CA LYS A 345 -27.36 -2.05 5.37
C LYS A 345 -26.31 -1.68 6.43
N ILE A 346 -26.45 -0.49 6.96
CA ILE A 346 -25.74 0.04 8.12
C ILE A 346 -26.77 0.14 9.26
N PRO A 347 -26.45 -0.28 10.50
CA PRO A 347 -25.17 -0.79 11.01
C PRO A 347 -24.84 -2.20 10.52
N PHE A 348 -23.58 -2.60 10.71
CA PHE A 348 -23.08 -3.92 10.36
C PHE A 348 -22.25 -4.54 11.49
N ALA A 349 -22.03 -5.84 11.42
CA ALA A 349 -21.18 -6.55 12.36
C ALA A 349 -20.39 -7.67 11.67
N TYR A 350 -19.32 -8.08 12.32
CA TYR A 350 -18.61 -9.32 11.99
C TYR A 350 -18.12 -9.99 13.27
N LYS A 351 -17.92 -11.29 13.16
CA LYS A 351 -17.40 -12.11 14.23
C LYS A 351 -15.93 -12.43 13.99
N ARG A 352 -15.15 -12.39 15.03
CA ARG A 352 -13.76 -12.82 15.09
C ARG A 352 -13.64 -13.85 16.22
N GLY A 353 -13.62 -15.15 15.90
CA GLY A 353 -13.67 -16.20 16.90
C GLY A 353 -14.86 -16.05 17.85
N ASN A 354 -14.59 -15.76 19.12
CA ASN A 354 -15.61 -15.54 20.14
C ASN A 354 -16.05 -14.08 20.32
N LEU A 355 -15.46 -13.15 19.57
CA LEU A 355 -15.75 -11.71 19.68
C LEU A 355 -16.66 -11.27 18.54
N VAL A 356 -17.59 -10.36 18.83
CA VAL A 356 -18.42 -9.69 17.83
C VAL A 356 -18.06 -8.22 17.80
N MET A 357 -17.68 -7.75 16.61
CA MET A 357 -17.43 -6.35 16.31
C MET A 357 -18.68 -5.76 15.70
N TYR A 358 -19.28 -4.78 16.39
CA TYR A 358 -20.47 -4.08 15.90
C TYR A 358 -20.11 -2.64 15.54
N PHE A 359 -20.49 -2.22 14.34
CA PHE A 359 -20.22 -0.89 13.81
C PHE A 359 -21.49 -0.15 13.47
N ASN A 360 -21.68 1.00 14.09
CA ASN A 360 -22.75 1.93 13.77
C ASN A 360 -22.14 3.28 13.37
N PRO A 361 -21.85 3.51 12.09
CA PRO A 361 -21.35 4.80 11.61
C PRO A 361 -22.44 5.88 11.50
N LEU A 362 -23.72 5.55 11.74
CA LEU A 362 -24.80 6.53 11.74
C LEU A 362 -24.64 7.53 12.89
N GLY A 363 -25.04 8.79 12.69
CA GLY A 363 -25.05 9.80 13.74
C GLY A 363 -26.15 9.62 14.80
N GLU A 364 -26.87 8.50 14.77
CA GLU A 364 -28.00 8.18 15.64
C GLU A 364 -27.96 6.73 16.11
N SER A 365 -28.72 6.41 17.15
CA SER A 365 -28.84 5.04 17.64
C SER A 365 -29.54 4.15 16.60
N ALA A 366 -28.97 2.98 16.33
CA ALA A 366 -29.54 1.99 15.44
C ALA A 366 -29.49 0.59 16.03
N VAL A 367 -30.43 -0.26 15.61
CA VAL A 367 -30.55 -1.64 16.07
C VAL A 367 -30.29 -2.57 14.89
N MET A 368 -29.40 -3.54 15.10
CA MET A 368 -29.15 -4.64 14.16
C MET A 368 -29.73 -5.93 14.75
N ASN A 369 -30.55 -6.63 13.97
CA ASN A 369 -31.07 -7.95 14.33
C ASN A 369 -30.00 -9.02 14.06
N ALA A 370 -29.04 -9.17 14.97
CA ALA A 370 -28.06 -10.24 14.89
C ALA A 370 -28.44 -11.36 15.87
N LYS A 371 -28.45 -12.61 15.41
CA LYS A 371 -28.60 -13.79 16.27
C LYS A 371 -27.28 -14.04 17.02
N TYR A 372 -26.98 -13.24 18.01
CA TYR A 372 -25.83 -13.42 18.86
C TYR A 372 -26.24 -13.34 20.34
N THR A 373 -25.78 -14.31 21.12
CA THR A 373 -25.92 -14.30 22.59
C THR A 373 -24.51 -14.21 23.20
N GLY A 374 -24.16 -13.06 23.73
CA GLY A 374 -22.84 -12.81 24.37
C GLY A 374 -22.93 -11.73 25.43
N LYS A 375 -21.83 -11.54 26.18
CA LYS A 375 -21.67 -10.40 27.09
C LYS A 375 -21.06 -9.24 26.31
N THR A 376 -21.59 -8.05 26.47
CA THR A 376 -20.99 -6.79 26.00
C THR A 376 -19.88 -6.36 26.95
#